data_e4d7452271bfd43572662956ce4bc79e
#
_entry.id   e4d7452271bfd43572662956ce4bc79e
#
_cell.length_a   1.000
_cell.length_b   1.000
_cell.length_c   1.000
_cell.angle_alpha   90.00
_cell.angle_beta   90.00
_cell.angle_gamma   90.00
#
_symmetry.space_group_name_H-M   'P 1'
#
loop_
_entity.id
_entity.type
_entity.pdbx_description
1 polymer ?
#
loop_
_entity_poly.entity_id
_entity_poly.type
_entity_poly.pdbx_seq_one_letter_code
_entity_poly.pdbx_strand_id
1 'polypeptide(L)'
;GIMRAGMVAVPINHKFPMETIEFILSDADCKLFFADDARRHQIPVGYKFIVFDTNGSNEFCDFLDYGHYETIKPADDEVAMFLYTSGSTGRPKGVPLTHKGHLWVIEMRLKQKPESDHRMLVAAPLYHMNGLAICKVAFAGHLGIVLLPQFDAKEYISAIEKYKVTWLTSVAAMMAMVVREGDLLSTTNLSSVRIVRMGSAPVSEQLVRDIKRILPNAKITNGYGTTEAGPVVYGQHPEGLAQPDISVGYPIANIARLVDGNNVCLLYTSPSPRDSM
;
A
#
# COMPACT_ATOMS: atom_id res chain seq x y z
N GLY A 1 6.39 7.12 -15.63
CA GLY A 1 6.98 6.86 -16.94
C GLY A 1 6.40 5.63 -17.59
N ILE A 2 6.62 4.44 -17.02
CA ILE A 2 6.25 3.13 -17.62
C ILE A 2 4.80 3.10 -18.12
N MET A 3 3.83 3.37 -17.26
CA MET A 3 2.41 3.34 -17.65
C MET A 3 2.05 4.42 -18.69
N ARG A 4 2.68 5.60 -18.65
CA ARG A 4 2.48 6.63 -19.68
C ARG A 4 2.98 6.19 -21.05
N ALA A 5 3.98 5.31 -21.07
CA ALA A 5 4.54 4.72 -22.27
C ALA A 5 3.73 3.51 -22.80
N GLY A 6 2.56 3.22 -22.23
CA GLY A 6 1.74 2.06 -22.61
C GLY A 6 2.37 0.72 -22.22
N MET A 7 3.27 0.74 -21.23
CA MET A 7 3.95 -0.47 -20.75
C MET A 7 3.46 -0.86 -19.37
N VAL A 8 3.60 -2.14 -19.03
CA VAL A 8 3.21 -2.72 -17.74
C VAL A 8 4.36 -2.59 -16.74
N ALA A 9 4.09 -2.05 -15.56
CA ALA A 9 5.06 -1.95 -14.48
C ALA A 9 5.10 -3.23 -13.64
N VAL A 10 6.31 -3.70 -13.30
CA VAL A 10 6.51 -4.89 -12.46
C VAL A 10 7.43 -4.52 -11.29
N PRO A 11 6.89 -4.03 -10.17
CA PRO A 11 7.69 -3.77 -8.97
C PRO A 11 8.18 -5.08 -8.35
N ILE A 12 9.49 -5.20 -8.16
CA ILE A 12 10.12 -6.42 -7.65
C ILE A 12 10.66 -6.19 -6.24
N ASN A 13 10.42 -7.14 -5.35
CA ASN A 13 11.03 -7.14 -4.03
C ASN A 13 12.54 -7.41 -4.14
N HIS A 14 13.34 -6.40 -3.82
CA HIS A 14 14.80 -6.48 -3.87
C HIS A 14 15.43 -7.51 -2.89
N LYS A 15 14.65 -8.06 -1.97
CA LYS A 15 15.08 -9.12 -1.04
C LYS A 15 14.86 -10.53 -1.60
N PHE A 16 14.28 -10.66 -2.79
CA PHE A 16 14.13 -11.97 -3.42
C PHE A 16 15.49 -12.53 -3.84
N PRO A 17 15.67 -13.86 -3.75
CA PRO A 17 16.82 -14.54 -4.38
C PRO A 17 16.84 -14.29 -5.89
N MET A 18 18.04 -14.35 -6.49
CA MET A 18 18.24 -14.15 -7.93
C MET A 18 17.33 -15.04 -8.79
N GLU A 19 17.23 -16.32 -8.47
CA GLU A 19 16.34 -17.27 -9.17
C GLU A 19 14.87 -16.79 -9.18
N THR A 20 14.40 -16.18 -8.09
CA THR A 20 13.04 -15.62 -8.02
C THR A 20 12.90 -14.38 -8.88
N ILE A 21 13.94 -13.53 -8.92
CA ILE A 21 13.95 -12.33 -9.78
C ILE A 21 13.93 -12.76 -11.24
N GLU A 22 14.78 -13.70 -11.64
CA GLU A 22 14.81 -14.26 -13.01
C GLU A 22 13.47 -14.86 -13.41
N PHE A 23 12.86 -15.63 -12.52
CA PHE A 23 11.52 -16.17 -12.74
C PHE A 23 10.51 -15.08 -13.02
N ILE A 24 10.44 -14.02 -12.18
CA ILE A 24 9.50 -12.90 -12.34
C ILE A 24 9.73 -12.17 -13.66
N LEU A 25 10.98 -11.89 -14.00
CA LEU A 25 11.32 -11.19 -15.25
C LEU A 25 10.91 -12.00 -16.48
N SER A 26 11.11 -13.31 -16.44
CA SER A 26 10.73 -14.23 -17.51
C SER A 26 9.19 -14.40 -17.59
N ASP A 27 8.53 -14.61 -16.45
CA ASP A 27 7.07 -14.83 -16.36
C ASP A 27 6.28 -13.60 -16.82
N ALA A 28 6.77 -12.39 -16.50
CA ALA A 28 6.17 -11.13 -16.92
C ALA A 28 6.68 -10.62 -18.27
N ASP A 29 7.53 -11.37 -18.97
CA ASP A 29 8.17 -10.97 -20.25
C ASP A 29 8.77 -9.55 -20.19
N CYS A 30 9.51 -9.24 -19.11
CA CYS A 30 10.10 -7.92 -18.89
C CYS A 30 11.13 -7.57 -19.98
N LYS A 31 11.01 -6.39 -20.56
CA LYS A 31 11.90 -5.90 -21.64
C LYS A 31 13.00 -4.99 -21.15
N LEU A 32 12.81 -4.34 -20.01
CA LEU A 32 13.77 -3.42 -19.41
C LEU A 32 13.67 -3.51 -17.88
N PHE A 33 14.83 -3.50 -17.22
CA PHE A 33 14.95 -3.55 -15.78
C PHE A 33 15.55 -2.25 -15.25
N PHE A 34 14.95 -1.66 -14.21
CA PHE A 34 15.49 -0.51 -13.49
C PHE A 34 15.96 -0.93 -12.11
N ALA A 35 17.17 -0.56 -11.73
CA ALA A 35 17.73 -0.83 -10.41
C ALA A 35 18.46 0.40 -9.86
N ASP A 36 18.70 0.42 -8.56
CA ASP A 36 19.71 1.31 -7.99
C ASP A 36 21.12 0.65 -8.06
N ASP A 37 22.16 1.45 -7.89
CA ASP A 37 23.54 0.95 -7.98
C ASP A 37 23.87 -0.12 -6.92
N ALA A 38 23.34 0.03 -5.71
CA ALA A 38 23.52 -0.95 -4.64
C ALA A 38 22.98 -2.35 -4.99
N ARG A 39 22.05 -2.42 -5.96
CA ARG A 39 21.41 -3.67 -6.41
C ARG A 39 21.82 -4.08 -7.82
N ARG A 40 22.81 -3.43 -8.40
CA ARG A 40 23.37 -3.79 -9.71
C ARG A 40 23.76 -5.29 -9.78
N HIS A 41 24.26 -5.86 -8.70
CA HIS A 41 24.61 -7.26 -8.60
C HIS A 41 23.40 -8.22 -8.64
N GLN A 42 22.18 -7.71 -8.50
CA GLN A 42 20.94 -8.49 -8.58
C GLN A 42 20.30 -8.43 -9.98
N ILE A 43 20.97 -7.85 -10.96
CA ILE A 43 20.48 -7.80 -12.33
C ILE A 43 20.90 -9.08 -13.04
N PRO A 44 19.96 -9.91 -13.51
CA PRO A 44 20.29 -11.14 -14.20
C PRO A 44 20.96 -10.88 -15.55
N VAL A 45 21.83 -11.80 -15.96
CA VAL A 45 22.52 -11.73 -17.26
C VAL A 45 21.52 -11.83 -18.41
N GLY A 46 21.70 -11.03 -19.45
CA GLY A 46 20.86 -11.04 -20.66
C GLY A 46 19.68 -10.07 -20.66
N TYR A 47 19.39 -9.41 -19.56
CA TYR A 47 18.36 -8.37 -19.51
C TYR A 47 18.93 -6.99 -19.78
N LYS A 48 18.21 -6.17 -20.55
CA LYS A 48 18.50 -4.73 -20.67
C LYS A 48 18.18 -4.06 -19.34
N PHE A 49 19.08 -3.20 -18.86
CA PHE A 49 18.86 -2.52 -17.59
C PHE A 49 19.33 -1.06 -17.63
N ILE A 50 18.77 -0.26 -16.74
CA ILE A 50 19.16 1.12 -16.45
C ILE A 50 19.35 1.24 -14.94
N VAL A 51 20.47 1.79 -14.52
CA VAL A 51 20.77 2.00 -13.11
C VAL A 51 20.51 3.46 -12.73
N PHE A 52 19.77 3.65 -11.65
CA PHE A 52 19.67 4.94 -11.00
C PHE A 52 20.96 5.16 -10.21
N ASP A 53 21.87 6.00 -10.74
CA ASP A 53 23.13 6.24 -10.09
C ASP A 53 23.10 7.52 -9.24
N THR A 54 23.68 7.41 -8.04
CA THR A 54 23.87 8.54 -7.13
C THR A 54 25.31 9.06 -7.16
N ASN A 55 26.24 8.41 -7.88
CA ASN A 55 27.69 8.65 -7.79
C ASN A 55 28.36 9.21 -9.06
N GLY A 56 27.56 9.76 -9.99
CA GLY A 56 28.11 10.60 -11.07
C GLY A 56 28.19 9.97 -12.47
N SER A 57 28.01 8.66 -12.67
CA SER A 57 27.66 8.10 -13.98
C SER A 57 26.15 7.85 -14.00
N ASN A 58 25.41 8.61 -14.79
CA ASN A 58 23.99 8.73 -14.61
C ASN A 58 23.27 8.03 -15.75
N GLU A 59 23.39 6.67 -15.81
CA GLU A 59 22.74 5.85 -16.83
C GLU A 59 21.26 6.23 -17.01
N PHE A 60 20.58 6.56 -15.90
CA PHE A 60 19.18 7.02 -15.98
C PHE A 60 19.05 8.40 -16.65
N CYS A 61 19.93 9.37 -16.36
CA CYS A 61 19.90 10.67 -17.03
C CYS A 61 20.25 10.56 -18.50
N ASP A 62 21.21 9.71 -18.86
CA ASP A 62 21.60 9.44 -20.25
C ASP A 62 20.49 8.71 -21.03
N PHE A 63 19.66 7.95 -20.32
CA PHE A 63 18.46 7.28 -20.87
C PHE A 63 17.31 8.25 -21.12
N LEU A 64 17.26 9.40 -20.42
CA LEU A 64 16.16 10.36 -20.57
C LEU A 64 16.25 11.07 -21.92
N ASP A 65 15.16 11.03 -22.66
CA ASP A 65 14.95 11.87 -23.84
C ASP A 65 14.04 13.05 -23.45
N TYR A 66 14.60 14.27 -23.50
CA TYR A 66 13.89 15.50 -23.13
C TYR A 66 13.14 16.05 -24.35
N GLY A 67 11.88 15.73 -24.44
CA GLY A 67 11.02 16.19 -25.52
C GLY A 67 9.53 16.13 -25.18
N HIS A 68 8.72 16.55 -26.11
CA HIS A 68 7.28 16.39 -26.01
C HIS A 68 6.94 14.89 -26.14
N TYR A 69 6.20 14.36 -25.18
CA TYR A 69 5.72 12.99 -25.19
C TYR A 69 4.21 12.92 -24.93
N GLU A 70 3.49 12.35 -25.88
CA GLU A 70 2.07 12.09 -25.70
C GLU A 70 1.85 10.80 -24.89
N THR A 71 1.10 10.92 -23.81
CA THR A 71 0.74 9.77 -22.99
C THR A 71 -0.12 8.81 -23.81
N ILE A 72 0.28 7.56 -23.90
CA ILE A 72 -0.54 6.50 -24.48
C ILE A 72 -1.79 6.31 -23.63
N LYS A 73 -2.97 6.47 -24.23
CA LYS A 73 -4.24 6.28 -23.54
C LYS A 73 -4.56 4.80 -23.49
N PRO A 74 -4.57 4.16 -22.30
CA PRO A 74 -4.87 2.75 -22.17
C PRO A 74 -6.37 2.47 -22.35
N ALA A 75 -6.71 1.25 -22.72
CA ALA A 75 -8.06 0.72 -22.55
C ALA A 75 -8.37 0.45 -21.07
N ASP A 76 -9.66 0.42 -20.72
CA ASP A 76 -10.10 0.27 -19.33
C ASP A 76 -9.60 -1.03 -18.66
N ASP A 77 -9.61 -2.13 -19.38
CA ASP A 77 -9.21 -3.48 -18.95
C ASP A 77 -7.73 -3.79 -19.21
N GLU A 78 -6.98 -2.84 -19.80
CA GLU A 78 -5.56 -3.01 -20.06
C GLU A 78 -4.77 -3.07 -18.74
N VAL A 79 -3.83 -4.02 -18.67
CA VAL A 79 -2.99 -4.23 -17.49
C VAL A 79 -2.00 -3.07 -17.33
N ALA A 80 -2.03 -2.43 -16.19
CA ALA A 80 -1.10 -1.35 -15.82
C ALA A 80 0.12 -1.85 -15.05
N MET A 81 -0.05 -2.95 -14.28
CA MET A 81 0.96 -3.43 -13.37
C MET A 81 0.75 -4.91 -13.04
N PHE A 82 1.85 -5.64 -12.87
CA PHE A 82 1.84 -6.92 -12.15
C PHE A 82 2.40 -6.73 -10.74
N LEU A 83 1.67 -7.19 -9.73
CA LEU A 83 2.21 -7.36 -8.39
C LEU A 83 2.37 -8.84 -8.08
N TYR A 84 3.59 -9.24 -7.75
CA TYR A 84 3.88 -10.63 -7.41
C TYR A 84 3.61 -10.90 -5.93
N THR A 85 2.78 -11.90 -5.66
CA THR A 85 2.45 -12.37 -4.31
C THR A 85 3.09 -13.72 -4.05
N SER A 86 3.36 -14.03 -2.76
CA SER A 86 3.83 -15.35 -2.36
C SER A 86 2.74 -16.37 -2.61
N GLY A 87 2.87 -17.16 -3.67
CA GLY A 87 1.92 -18.23 -3.98
C GLY A 87 1.97 -19.36 -2.93
N SER A 88 0.84 -20.00 -2.67
CA SER A 88 0.73 -21.18 -1.79
C SER A 88 1.59 -22.37 -2.24
N THR A 89 2.06 -22.36 -3.50
CA THR A 89 2.89 -23.39 -4.14
C THR A 89 4.38 -23.10 -4.08
N GLY A 90 4.82 -22.05 -3.36
CA GLY A 90 6.21 -21.65 -3.21
C GLY A 90 6.76 -20.74 -4.32
N ARG A 91 6.16 -20.70 -5.51
CA ARG A 91 6.52 -19.74 -6.57
C ARG A 91 5.63 -18.49 -6.50
N PRO A 92 6.18 -17.29 -6.68
CA PRO A 92 5.37 -16.07 -6.77
C PRO A 92 4.37 -16.13 -7.92
N LYS A 93 3.22 -15.49 -7.72
CA LYS A 93 2.18 -15.36 -8.75
C LYS A 93 1.98 -13.90 -9.10
N GLY A 94 2.07 -13.56 -10.39
CA GLY A 94 1.81 -12.22 -10.91
C GLY A 94 0.31 -11.92 -10.94
N VAL A 95 -0.13 -10.95 -10.16
CA VAL A 95 -1.52 -10.47 -10.17
C VAL A 95 -1.63 -9.32 -11.15
N PRO A 96 -2.40 -9.47 -12.26
CA PRO A 96 -2.62 -8.41 -13.21
C PRO A 96 -3.56 -7.35 -12.64
N LEU A 97 -3.11 -6.12 -12.58
CA LEU A 97 -3.87 -4.96 -12.09
C LEU A 97 -4.12 -3.99 -13.24
N THR A 98 -5.38 -3.74 -13.56
CA THR A 98 -5.77 -2.89 -14.69
C THR A 98 -5.68 -1.41 -14.35
N HIS A 99 -5.60 -0.55 -15.37
CA HIS A 99 -5.67 0.90 -15.20
C HIS A 99 -6.96 1.32 -14.49
N LYS A 100 -8.10 0.77 -14.92
CA LYS A 100 -9.42 1.03 -14.32
C LYS A 100 -9.47 0.62 -12.84
N GLY A 101 -8.90 -0.56 -12.50
CA GLY A 101 -8.84 -1.02 -11.11
C GLY A 101 -8.04 -0.08 -10.22
N HIS A 102 -6.91 0.43 -10.69
CA HIS A 102 -6.12 1.42 -9.95
C HIS A 102 -6.87 2.75 -9.77
N LEU A 103 -7.50 3.27 -10.81
CA LEU A 103 -8.29 4.52 -10.75
C LEU A 103 -9.48 4.36 -9.81
N TRP A 104 -10.19 3.24 -9.87
CA TRP A 104 -11.30 2.96 -8.98
C TRP A 104 -10.89 3.00 -7.49
N VAL A 105 -9.75 2.37 -7.15
CA VAL A 105 -9.22 2.41 -5.76
C VAL A 105 -8.94 3.84 -5.32
N ILE A 106 -8.33 4.64 -6.18
CA ILE A 106 -8.02 6.05 -5.90
C ILE A 106 -9.32 6.83 -5.66
N GLU A 107 -10.28 6.73 -6.56
CA GLU A 107 -11.59 7.41 -6.46
C GLU A 107 -12.31 7.05 -5.17
N MET A 108 -12.38 5.77 -4.82
CA MET A 108 -13.03 5.30 -3.59
C MET A 108 -12.37 5.87 -2.33
N ARG A 109 -11.05 6.07 -2.35
CA ARG A 109 -10.31 6.70 -1.24
C ARG A 109 -10.53 8.20 -1.19
N LEU A 110 -10.51 8.87 -2.34
CA LEU A 110 -10.72 10.33 -2.41
C LEU A 110 -12.18 10.74 -2.09
N LYS A 111 -13.17 9.84 -2.32
CA LYS A 111 -14.54 10.06 -1.84
C LYS A 111 -14.65 10.22 -0.33
N GLN A 112 -13.67 9.73 0.44
CA GLN A 112 -13.59 9.96 1.88
C GLN A 112 -13.16 11.40 2.23
N LYS A 113 -12.88 12.24 1.23
CA LYS A 113 -12.47 13.64 1.35
C LYS A 113 -11.34 13.83 2.38
N PRO A 114 -10.16 13.27 2.13
CA PRO A 114 -9.03 13.49 3.02
C PRO A 114 -8.72 14.98 3.09
N GLU A 115 -8.38 15.47 4.28
CA GLU A 115 -8.00 16.86 4.47
C GLU A 115 -6.74 17.20 3.67
N SER A 116 -6.71 18.34 3.00
CA SER A 116 -5.65 18.73 2.04
C SER A 116 -4.27 18.93 2.68
N ASP A 117 -4.22 19.10 4.01
CA ASP A 117 -2.99 19.27 4.77
C ASP A 117 -2.39 17.95 5.28
N HIS A 118 -3.01 16.81 4.93
CA HIS A 118 -2.46 15.52 5.32
C HIS A 118 -1.06 15.29 4.77
N ARG A 119 -0.18 14.78 5.67
CA ARG A 119 1.15 14.24 5.37
C ARG A 119 1.16 12.77 5.76
N MET A 120 1.24 11.92 4.76
CA MET A 120 1.19 10.47 4.93
C MET A 120 2.60 9.91 5.13
N LEU A 121 2.84 9.18 6.21
CA LEU A 121 4.09 8.46 6.43
C LEU A 121 3.97 7.05 5.84
N VAL A 122 4.84 6.74 4.91
CA VAL A 122 4.87 5.47 4.19
C VAL A 122 6.25 4.82 4.39
N ALA A 123 6.26 3.67 5.06
CA ALA A 123 7.45 2.84 5.23
C ALA A 123 7.21 1.40 4.73
N ALA A 124 5.98 1.10 4.31
CA ALA A 124 5.66 -0.15 3.62
C ALA A 124 6.28 -0.15 2.22
N PRO A 125 6.88 -1.27 1.78
CA PRO A 125 7.52 -1.34 0.47
C PRO A 125 6.54 -1.08 -0.69
N LEU A 126 7.02 -0.38 -1.73
CA LEU A 126 6.19 -0.03 -2.90
C LEU A 126 5.92 -1.20 -3.84
N TYR A 127 6.57 -2.34 -3.65
CA TYR A 127 6.23 -3.59 -4.34
C TYR A 127 5.07 -4.34 -3.66
N HIS A 128 4.51 -3.81 -2.57
CA HIS A 128 3.28 -4.29 -1.96
C HIS A 128 2.14 -3.29 -2.16
N MET A 129 0.93 -3.82 -2.34
CA MET A 129 -0.28 -3.03 -2.58
C MET A 129 -0.49 -1.93 -1.52
N ASN A 130 -0.17 -2.18 -0.24
CA ASN A 130 -0.38 -1.23 0.84
C ASN A 130 0.40 0.08 0.61
N GLY A 131 1.72 0.01 0.48
CA GLY A 131 2.56 1.20 0.23
C GLY A 131 2.22 1.87 -1.10
N LEU A 132 2.07 1.06 -2.16
CA LEU A 132 1.78 1.55 -3.50
C LEU A 132 0.45 2.30 -3.59
N ALA A 133 -0.64 1.73 -3.05
CA ALA A 133 -1.97 2.34 -3.13
C ALA A 133 -2.03 3.69 -2.39
N ILE A 134 -1.39 3.78 -1.22
CA ILE A 134 -1.34 5.03 -0.45
C ILE A 134 -0.57 6.11 -1.20
N CYS A 135 0.58 5.80 -1.79
CA CYS A 135 1.31 6.77 -2.60
C CYS A 135 0.48 7.27 -3.79
N LYS A 136 -0.23 6.39 -4.48
CA LYS A 136 -1.13 6.78 -5.59
C LYS A 136 -2.26 7.70 -5.13
N VAL A 137 -2.89 7.39 -3.99
CA VAL A 137 -3.94 8.23 -3.39
C VAL A 137 -3.38 9.60 -3.01
N ALA A 138 -2.20 9.65 -2.41
CA ALA A 138 -1.57 10.91 -2.02
C ALA A 138 -1.23 11.77 -3.25
N PHE A 139 -0.66 11.20 -4.31
CA PHE A 139 -0.43 11.93 -5.56
C PHE A 139 -1.71 12.46 -6.19
N ALA A 140 -2.75 11.63 -6.30
CA ALA A 140 -4.01 12.04 -6.90
C ALA A 140 -4.80 13.05 -6.05
N GLY A 141 -4.62 12.98 -4.73
CA GLY A 141 -5.24 13.90 -3.76
C GLY A 141 -4.41 15.14 -3.45
N HIS A 142 -3.24 15.33 -4.10
CA HIS A 142 -2.29 16.42 -3.82
C HIS A 142 -1.86 16.49 -2.35
N LEU A 143 -1.70 15.32 -1.69
CA LEU A 143 -1.33 15.19 -0.29
C LEU A 143 0.18 15.04 -0.13
N GLY A 144 0.72 15.49 1.01
CA GLY A 144 2.12 15.30 1.33
C GLY A 144 2.48 13.83 1.61
N ILE A 145 3.65 13.40 1.15
CA ILE A 145 4.19 12.06 1.44
C ILE A 145 5.55 12.20 2.11
N VAL A 146 5.74 11.47 3.20
CA VAL A 146 7.05 11.18 3.79
C VAL A 146 7.31 9.71 3.51
N LEU A 147 8.20 9.43 2.58
CA LEU A 147 8.55 8.07 2.16
C LEU A 147 9.87 7.68 2.81
N LEU A 148 9.83 6.64 3.66
CA LEU A 148 11.04 6.03 4.21
C LEU A 148 11.50 4.89 3.29
N PRO A 149 12.82 4.71 3.11
CA PRO A 149 13.36 3.68 2.23
C PRO A 149 13.05 2.25 2.73
N GLN A 150 12.93 2.10 4.04
CA GLN A 150 12.50 0.87 4.72
C GLN A 150 11.88 1.23 6.08
N PHE A 151 11.22 0.26 6.70
CA PHE A 151 10.71 0.45 8.05
C PHE A 151 11.82 0.21 9.07
N ASP A 152 12.06 1.22 9.90
CA ASP A 152 12.75 1.19 11.17
C ASP A 152 11.89 1.94 12.19
N ALA A 153 11.65 1.36 13.38
CA ALA A 153 10.72 1.94 14.35
C ALA A 153 11.16 3.31 14.85
N LYS A 154 12.47 3.52 15.06
CA LYS A 154 13.02 4.79 15.57
C LYS A 154 12.98 5.87 14.50
N GLU A 155 13.36 5.53 13.28
CA GLU A 155 13.25 6.46 12.15
C GLU A 155 11.79 6.84 11.88
N TYR A 156 10.87 5.86 11.98
CA TYR A 156 9.43 6.09 11.82
C TYR A 156 8.88 7.08 12.84
N ILE A 157 9.23 6.91 14.14
CA ILE A 157 8.83 7.83 15.20
C ILE A 157 9.46 9.22 15.00
N SER A 158 10.76 9.29 14.71
CA SER A 158 11.46 10.55 14.46
C SER A 158 10.90 11.32 13.28
N ALA A 159 10.48 10.62 12.22
CA ALA A 159 9.85 11.21 11.05
C ALA A 159 8.51 11.90 11.39
N ILE A 160 7.75 11.39 12.36
CA ILE A 160 6.47 11.99 12.77
C ILE A 160 6.69 13.42 13.24
N GLU A 161 7.61 13.64 14.17
CA GLU A 161 7.90 14.97 14.69
C GLU A 161 8.55 15.87 13.64
N LYS A 162 9.60 15.35 12.98
CA LYS A 162 10.41 16.11 12.01
C LYS A 162 9.56 16.66 10.86
N TYR A 163 8.64 15.86 10.33
CA TYR A 163 7.84 16.22 9.17
C TYR A 163 6.39 16.59 9.50
N LYS A 164 6.03 16.64 10.79
CA LYS A 164 4.65 16.92 11.24
C LYS A 164 3.64 15.99 10.54
N VAL A 165 3.93 14.70 10.58
CA VAL A 165 3.11 13.66 9.95
C VAL A 165 1.73 13.62 10.61
N THR A 166 0.70 13.53 9.79
CA THR A 166 -0.70 13.51 10.26
C THR A 166 -1.39 12.17 10.06
N TRP A 167 -0.85 11.34 9.16
CA TRP A 167 -1.45 10.07 8.79
C TRP A 167 -0.38 8.97 8.73
N LEU A 168 -0.47 8.03 9.65
CA LEU A 168 0.39 6.84 9.68
C LEU A 168 -0.22 5.72 8.84
N THR A 169 0.57 5.18 7.92
CA THR A 169 0.22 3.96 7.19
C THR A 169 1.12 2.82 7.65
N SER A 170 0.53 1.70 8.03
CA SER A 170 1.29 0.62 8.67
C SER A 170 0.63 -0.74 8.50
N VAL A 171 1.30 -1.75 9.03
CA VAL A 171 0.73 -3.05 9.34
C VAL A 171 0.83 -3.28 10.85
N ALA A 172 0.06 -4.23 11.38
CA ALA A 172 0.03 -4.50 12.82
C ALA A 172 1.43 -4.73 13.42
N ALA A 173 2.30 -5.47 12.73
CA ALA A 173 3.67 -5.74 13.18
C ALA A 173 4.53 -4.45 13.29
N MET A 174 4.39 -3.51 12.35
CA MET A 174 5.09 -2.23 12.41
C MET A 174 4.67 -1.43 13.65
N MET A 175 3.36 -1.30 13.89
CA MET A 175 2.86 -0.60 15.07
C MET A 175 3.23 -1.29 16.38
N ALA A 176 3.27 -2.63 16.40
CA ALA A 176 3.75 -3.38 17.56
C ALA A 176 5.23 -3.10 17.88
N MET A 177 6.06 -2.82 16.89
CA MET A 177 7.44 -2.37 17.10
C MET A 177 7.49 -0.92 17.58
N VAL A 178 6.70 -0.03 16.99
CA VAL A 178 6.62 1.38 17.40
C VAL A 178 6.24 1.52 18.87
N VAL A 179 5.19 0.83 19.35
CA VAL A 179 4.73 0.95 20.76
C VAL A 179 5.73 0.42 21.79
N ARG A 180 6.75 -0.34 21.35
CA ARG A 180 7.83 -0.83 22.23
C ARG A 180 8.96 0.18 22.46
N GLU A 181 9.05 1.23 21.65
CA GLU A 181 10.07 2.27 21.74
C GLU A 181 9.71 3.32 22.84
N GLY A 182 9.43 2.85 24.06
CA GLY A 182 8.89 3.67 25.16
C GLY A 182 9.64 4.96 25.45
N ASP A 183 10.98 4.91 25.55
CA ASP A 183 11.81 6.07 25.85
C ASP A 183 11.72 7.12 24.74
N LEU A 184 11.82 6.69 23.48
CA LEU A 184 11.74 7.59 22.34
C LEU A 184 10.33 8.20 22.21
N LEU A 185 9.28 7.40 22.42
CA LEU A 185 7.89 7.87 22.39
C LEU A 185 7.62 8.93 23.47
N SER A 186 8.25 8.82 24.66
CA SER A 186 8.07 9.77 25.75
C SER A 186 8.70 11.14 25.48
N THR A 187 9.69 11.20 24.60
CA THR A 187 10.45 12.42 24.27
C THR A 187 10.10 13.02 22.93
N THR A 188 9.34 12.30 22.08
CA THR A 188 8.96 12.73 20.71
C THR A 188 7.57 13.35 20.69
N ASN A 189 7.42 14.48 20.01
CA ASN A 189 6.11 15.11 19.84
C ASN A 189 5.30 14.42 18.75
N LEU A 190 4.31 13.62 19.16
CA LEU A 190 3.41 12.87 18.27
C LEU A 190 2.07 13.57 18.03
N SER A 191 1.87 14.78 18.54
CA SER A 191 0.55 15.47 18.55
C SER A 191 0.00 15.79 17.15
N SER A 192 0.84 15.77 16.12
CA SER A 192 0.40 15.99 14.73
C SER A 192 -0.40 14.82 14.16
N VAL A 193 -0.29 13.61 14.72
CA VAL A 193 -0.94 12.41 14.19
C VAL A 193 -2.44 12.45 14.43
N ARG A 194 -3.22 12.39 13.36
CA ARG A 194 -4.69 12.37 13.38
C ARG A 194 -5.26 11.01 12.98
N ILE A 195 -4.54 10.26 12.18
CA ILE A 195 -5.01 8.97 11.65
C ILE A 195 -3.90 7.93 11.76
N VAL A 196 -4.26 6.75 12.27
CA VAL A 196 -3.45 5.53 12.19
C VAL A 196 -4.25 4.50 11.37
N ARG A 197 -3.75 4.19 10.19
CA ARG A 197 -4.34 3.16 9.34
C ARG A 197 -3.47 1.92 9.34
N MET A 198 -4.03 0.82 9.78
CA MET A 198 -3.43 -0.51 9.69
C MET A 198 -4.16 -1.36 8.64
N GLY A 199 -3.50 -2.39 8.14
CA GLY A 199 -4.08 -3.36 7.21
C GLY A 199 -3.13 -4.52 6.96
N SER A 200 -3.51 -5.40 6.04
CA SER A 200 -2.71 -6.55 5.57
C SER A 200 -2.43 -7.64 6.61
N ALA A 201 -2.86 -7.48 7.87
CA ALA A 201 -2.71 -8.47 8.93
C ALA A 201 -3.79 -8.25 10.00
N PRO A 202 -4.14 -9.30 10.78
CA PRO A 202 -5.03 -9.16 11.92
C PRO A 202 -4.47 -8.18 12.96
N VAL A 203 -5.36 -7.38 13.55
CA VAL A 203 -5.04 -6.41 14.60
C VAL A 203 -5.65 -6.89 15.90
N SER A 204 -4.86 -6.95 16.98
CA SER A 204 -5.36 -7.32 18.31
C SER A 204 -5.90 -6.10 19.07
N GLU A 205 -6.87 -6.34 19.95
CA GLU A 205 -7.38 -5.29 20.84
C GLU A 205 -6.28 -4.69 21.73
N GLN A 206 -5.32 -5.52 22.18
CA GLN A 206 -4.21 -5.03 22.99
C GLN A 206 -3.37 -4.02 22.21
N LEU A 207 -3.05 -4.29 20.95
CA LEU A 207 -2.31 -3.35 20.10
C LEU A 207 -3.08 -2.03 19.92
N VAL A 208 -4.40 -2.10 19.72
CA VAL A 208 -5.24 -0.89 19.64
C VAL A 208 -5.18 -0.08 20.93
N ARG A 209 -5.27 -0.74 22.12
CA ARG A 209 -5.13 -0.07 23.40
C ARG A 209 -3.77 0.61 23.58
N ASP A 210 -2.70 -0.06 23.15
CA ASP A 210 -1.34 0.48 23.25
C ASP A 210 -1.14 1.69 22.30
N ILE A 211 -1.67 1.63 21.08
CA ILE A 211 -1.68 2.76 20.14
C ILE A 211 -2.49 3.94 20.70
N LYS A 212 -3.67 3.70 21.27
CA LYS A 212 -4.49 4.75 21.88
C LYS A 212 -3.78 5.45 23.06
N ARG A 213 -2.93 4.73 23.79
CA ARG A 213 -2.14 5.30 24.89
C ARG A 213 -1.11 6.33 24.39
N ILE A 214 -0.43 6.03 23.29
CA ILE A 214 0.61 6.92 22.73
C ILE A 214 0.04 7.96 21.76
N LEU A 215 -1.11 7.72 21.15
CA LEU A 215 -1.79 8.56 20.16
C LEU A 215 -3.28 8.73 20.52
N PRO A 216 -3.61 9.37 21.67
CA PRO A 216 -4.97 9.40 22.21
C PRO A 216 -5.99 10.11 21.29
N ASN A 217 -5.53 11.05 20.48
CA ASN A 217 -6.37 11.83 19.59
C ASN A 217 -6.46 11.27 18.15
N ALA A 218 -5.72 10.20 17.85
CA ALA A 218 -5.71 9.63 16.53
C ALA A 218 -6.90 8.68 16.28
N LYS A 219 -7.55 8.82 15.13
CA LYS A 219 -8.51 7.83 14.65
C LYS A 219 -7.77 6.60 14.17
N ILE A 220 -8.00 5.46 14.83
CA ILE A 220 -7.43 4.18 14.41
C ILE A 220 -8.39 3.52 13.44
N THR A 221 -7.87 3.06 12.30
CA THR A 221 -8.65 2.33 11.30
C THR A 221 -7.92 1.06 10.89
N ASN A 222 -8.68 -0.02 10.78
CA ASN A 222 -8.21 -1.28 10.24
C ASN A 222 -8.81 -1.49 8.85
N GLY A 223 -7.99 -1.94 7.90
CA GLY A 223 -8.41 -2.16 6.52
C GLY A 223 -8.15 -3.58 6.07
N TYR A 224 -9.07 -4.12 5.31
CA TYR A 224 -8.95 -5.41 4.66
C TYR A 224 -8.92 -5.25 3.14
N GLY A 225 -8.14 -6.08 2.50
CA GLY A 225 -8.06 -6.20 1.05
C GLY A 225 -7.02 -7.24 0.67
N THR A 226 -7.06 -7.68 -0.57
CA THR A 226 -6.06 -8.55 -1.17
C THR A 226 -5.42 -7.84 -2.37
N THR A 227 -4.34 -8.38 -2.89
CA THR A 227 -3.75 -7.84 -4.11
C THR A 227 -4.72 -7.98 -5.28
N GLU A 228 -5.43 -9.11 -5.34
CA GLU A 228 -6.35 -9.48 -6.41
C GLU A 228 -7.64 -8.65 -6.41
N ALA A 229 -8.21 -8.40 -5.21
CA ALA A 229 -9.46 -7.65 -5.08
C ALA A 229 -9.25 -6.13 -4.84
N GLY A 230 -7.99 -5.72 -4.66
CA GLY A 230 -7.67 -4.36 -4.28
C GLY A 230 -7.89 -4.08 -2.78
N PRO A 231 -7.37 -2.94 -2.27
CA PRO A 231 -7.35 -2.63 -0.84
C PRO A 231 -8.63 -1.91 -0.35
N VAL A 232 -9.73 -1.96 -1.08
CA VAL A 232 -10.98 -1.23 -0.78
C VAL A 232 -12.16 -2.19 -0.85
N VAL A 233 -12.30 -3.04 0.16
CA VAL A 233 -13.39 -4.04 0.25
C VAL A 233 -14.42 -3.59 1.29
N TYR A 234 -13.95 -2.96 2.37
CA TYR A 234 -14.78 -2.48 3.48
C TYR A 234 -14.59 -0.98 3.68
N GLY A 235 -15.61 -0.32 4.16
CA GLY A 235 -15.67 1.12 4.37
C GLY A 235 -16.36 1.51 5.68
N GLN A 236 -16.72 2.77 5.78
CA GLN A 236 -17.53 3.28 6.89
C GLN A 236 -18.97 2.78 6.75
N HIS A 237 -19.68 2.72 7.88
CA HIS A 237 -21.11 2.41 7.86
C HIS A 237 -21.87 3.46 7.07
N PRO A 238 -22.81 3.09 6.18
CA PRO A 238 -23.56 4.06 5.37
C PRO A 238 -24.31 5.11 6.21
N GLU A 239 -24.82 4.71 7.37
CA GLU A 239 -25.53 5.59 8.31
C GLU A 239 -24.62 6.21 9.38
N GLY A 240 -23.29 6.12 9.23
CA GLY A 240 -22.35 6.74 10.14
C GLY A 240 -22.18 6.04 11.50
N LEU A 241 -22.67 4.81 11.67
CA LEU A 241 -22.47 4.06 12.91
C LEU A 241 -20.98 3.85 13.19
N ALA A 242 -20.63 3.87 14.47
CA ALA A 242 -19.26 3.68 14.92
C ALA A 242 -18.74 2.28 14.54
N GLN A 243 -17.53 2.25 14.00
CA GLN A 243 -16.84 1.00 13.70
C GLN A 243 -16.16 0.48 14.98
N PRO A 244 -16.37 -0.79 15.37
CA PRO A 244 -15.60 -1.40 16.45
C PRO A 244 -14.09 -1.35 16.21
N ASP A 245 -13.30 -1.22 17.26
CA ASP A 245 -11.85 -0.96 17.22
C ASP A 245 -11.04 -1.90 16.31
N ILE A 246 -11.36 -3.19 16.29
CA ILE A 246 -10.63 -4.19 15.48
C ILE A 246 -11.33 -4.53 14.16
N SER A 247 -12.51 -3.97 13.93
CA SER A 247 -13.29 -4.23 12.72
C SER A 247 -12.57 -3.69 11.48
N VAL A 248 -12.66 -4.40 10.38
CA VAL A 248 -12.21 -3.94 9.06
C VAL A 248 -13.21 -2.98 8.39
N GLY A 249 -14.35 -2.75 9.02
CA GLY A 249 -15.42 -1.90 8.52
C GLY A 249 -16.63 -2.68 8.00
N TYR A 250 -17.50 -1.97 7.32
CA TYR A 250 -18.70 -2.51 6.72
C TYR A 250 -18.48 -2.84 5.24
N PRO A 251 -19.06 -3.91 4.72
CA PRO A 251 -18.91 -4.27 3.32
C PRO A 251 -19.44 -3.14 2.43
N ILE A 252 -18.66 -2.75 1.44
CA ILE A 252 -19.13 -1.79 0.44
C ILE A 252 -20.14 -2.52 -0.44
N ALA A 253 -21.31 -1.91 -0.63
CA ALA A 253 -22.40 -2.49 -1.41
C ALA A 253 -21.91 -2.93 -2.80
N ASN A 254 -22.29 -4.13 -3.23
CA ASN A 254 -21.92 -4.75 -4.49
C ASN A 254 -20.41 -5.09 -4.65
N ILE A 255 -19.57 -4.86 -3.63
CA ILE A 255 -18.14 -5.18 -3.66
C ILE A 255 -17.84 -6.46 -2.87
N ALA A 256 -18.46 -6.62 -1.71
CA ALA A 256 -18.25 -7.77 -0.86
C ALA A 256 -19.57 -8.33 -0.31
N ARG A 257 -19.65 -9.64 -0.21
CA ARG A 257 -20.73 -10.36 0.46
C ARG A 257 -20.18 -11.55 1.22
N LEU A 258 -20.82 -11.88 2.33
CA LEU A 258 -20.58 -13.13 3.05
C LEU A 258 -21.48 -14.20 2.49
N VAL A 259 -20.92 -15.36 2.19
CA VAL A 259 -21.64 -16.50 1.65
C VAL A 259 -21.32 -17.76 2.45
N ASP A 260 -22.25 -18.71 2.50
CA ASP A 260 -21.99 -20.07 2.98
C ASP A 260 -21.29 -20.93 1.92
N GLY A 261 -21.04 -22.20 2.22
CA GLY A 261 -20.45 -23.17 1.29
C GLY A 261 -21.26 -23.42 0.00
N ASN A 262 -22.51 -22.98 -0.06
CA ASN A 262 -23.43 -23.10 -1.20
C ASN A 262 -23.61 -21.77 -1.95
N ASN A 263 -22.76 -20.75 -1.65
CA ASN A 263 -22.87 -19.39 -2.18
C ASN A 263 -24.15 -18.63 -1.78
N VAL A 264 -24.84 -19.05 -0.73
CA VAL A 264 -25.99 -18.32 -0.17
C VAL A 264 -25.51 -17.16 0.67
N CYS A 265 -26.04 -15.97 0.45
CA CYS A 265 -25.62 -14.77 1.17
C CYS A 265 -26.04 -14.82 2.65
N LEU A 266 -25.07 -14.86 3.55
CA LEU A 266 -25.30 -14.95 5.01
C LEU A 266 -25.84 -13.67 5.63
N LEU A 267 -25.68 -12.52 4.98
CA LEU A 267 -26.19 -11.24 5.50
C LEU A 267 -27.73 -11.16 5.57
N TYR A 268 -28.41 -12.02 4.80
CA TYR A 268 -29.88 -12.12 4.78
C TYR A 268 -30.43 -13.30 5.59
N THR A 269 -29.57 -14.22 6.03
CA THR A 269 -29.95 -15.45 6.71
C THR A 269 -29.60 -15.47 8.19
N SER A 270 -28.71 -14.59 8.63
CA SER A 270 -28.37 -14.44 10.05
C SER A 270 -29.26 -13.34 10.65
N PRO A 271 -30.16 -13.64 11.58
CA PRO A 271 -30.85 -12.60 12.31
C PRO A 271 -29.82 -11.70 13.00
N SER A 272 -29.93 -10.41 12.79
CA SER A 272 -29.14 -9.42 13.53
C SER A 272 -29.38 -9.66 15.03
N PRO A 273 -28.37 -9.56 15.90
CA PRO A 273 -28.59 -9.56 17.34
C PRO A 273 -29.58 -8.49 17.82
N ARG A 274 -29.93 -7.53 16.94
CA ARG A 274 -30.96 -6.50 17.19
C ARG A 274 -32.39 -6.97 16.91
N ASP A 275 -32.55 -8.04 16.12
CA ASP A 275 -33.89 -8.56 15.78
C ASP A 275 -34.41 -9.55 16.85
N SER A 276 -33.62 -9.76 17.90
CA SER A 276 -33.95 -10.63 19.06
C SER A 276 -34.19 -9.85 20.36
N MET A 277 -34.39 -8.52 20.30
CA MET A 277 -34.80 -7.69 21.45
C MET A 277 -36.21 -7.14 21.25
#